data_e8e47f462ddcb98579fd7f460b632896
#
_entry.id   e8e47f462ddcb98579fd7f460b632896
#
_cell.length_a   1.000
_cell.length_b   1.000
_cell.length_c   1.000
_cell.angle_alpha   90.00
_cell.angle_beta   90.00
_cell.angle_gamma   90.00
#
_symmetry.space_group_name_H-M   'P 1'
#
loop_
_entity.id
_entity.type
_entity.pdbx_description
1 polymer ?
#
loop_
_entity_poly.entity_id
_entity_poly.type
_entity_poly.pdbx_seq_one_letter_code
_entity_poly.pdbx_strand_id
1 'polypeptide(L)'
;MQLKNSIRCSSMIAICLFLSACNEAAVKTEGPHVKEVGFESLAKSDIGVVMEIHVEEARICLRTLMEKLYKRNPRELKKSSFPTAEENVDRLFEQKHDWVFPELDGKIGIDAIRLTFTNDYKGDRVFAFISGLSSMIMASYGYKREFFLFDSAEPQNLYNSARNIEIAVWKLGH
;
A
#
# COMPACT_ATOMS: atom_id res chain seq x y z
N MET A 1 -35.50 50.47 -31.84
CA MET A 1 -34.86 49.15 -31.68
C MET A 1 -33.69 49.24 -30.63
N GLN A 2 -33.82 50.06 -29.61
CA GLN A 2 -32.78 50.37 -28.61
C GLN A 2 -33.16 49.96 -27.17
N LEU A 3 -34.43 49.63 -26.86
CA LEU A 3 -34.85 49.33 -25.47
C LEU A 3 -34.62 47.90 -25.03
N LYS A 4 -34.42 46.96 -25.93
CA LYS A 4 -34.27 45.53 -25.60
C LYS A 4 -32.85 45.14 -25.11
N ASN A 5 -31.86 45.93 -25.43
CA ASN A 5 -30.46 45.64 -25.03
C ASN A 5 -30.11 46.21 -23.63
N SER A 6 -30.84 47.21 -23.16
CA SER A 6 -30.62 47.82 -21.87
C SER A 6 -31.08 46.90 -20.70
N ILE A 7 -32.17 46.18 -20.90
CA ILE A 7 -32.73 45.27 -19.89
C ILE A 7 -31.88 44.02 -19.70
N ARG A 8 -31.23 43.54 -20.74
CA ARG A 8 -30.34 42.37 -20.69
C ARG A 8 -29.02 42.67 -19.95
N CYS A 9 -28.52 43.90 -20.10
CA CYS A 9 -27.26 44.31 -19.43
C CYS A 9 -27.50 44.53 -17.92
N SER A 10 -28.64 45.08 -17.55
CA SER A 10 -29.00 45.34 -16.13
C SER A 10 -29.25 44.01 -15.35
N SER A 11 -29.80 42.99 -16.01
CA SER A 11 -30.03 41.66 -15.39
C SER A 11 -28.74 40.88 -15.17
N MET A 12 -27.75 40.98 -16.07
CA MET A 12 -26.44 40.35 -15.89
C MET A 12 -25.61 40.98 -14.77
N ILE A 13 -25.70 42.28 -14.60
CA ILE A 13 -25.00 43.02 -13.52
C ILE A 13 -25.57 42.63 -12.15
N ALA A 14 -26.91 42.44 -12.06
CA ALA A 14 -27.55 42.01 -10.83
C ALA A 14 -27.16 40.57 -10.40
N ILE A 15 -26.93 39.68 -11.33
CA ILE A 15 -26.48 38.28 -11.09
C ILE A 15 -25.02 38.26 -10.60
N CYS A 16 -24.15 39.13 -11.13
CA CYS A 16 -22.77 39.22 -10.69
C CYS A 16 -22.62 39.79 -9.25
N LEU A 17 -23.55 40.60 -8.80
CA LEU A 17 -23.51 41.18 -7.44
C LEU A 17 -23.96 40.19 -6.36
N PHE A 18 -24.71 39.15 -6.69
CA PHE A 18 -25.08 38.12 -5.71
C PHE A 18 -24.01 37.06 -5.51
N LEU A 19 -22.98 36.97 -6.34
CA LEU A 19 -21.87 36.01 -6.19
C LEU A 19 -20.72 36.53 -5.31
N SER A 20 -20.73 37.81 -4.92
CA SER A 20 -19.70 38.41 -4.08
C SER A 20 -20.04 38.50 -2.59
N ALA A 21 -21.20 37.99 -2.15
CA ALA A 21 -21.68 38.10 -0.76
C ALA A 21 -21.36 36.85 0.10
N CYS A 22 -20.52 35.92 -0.34
CA CYS A 22 -20.10 34.79 0.48
C CYS A 22 -18.60 34.86 0.80
N ASN A 23 -18.14 36.01 1.29
CA ASN A 23 -16.80 36.09 1.83
C ASN A 23 -16.80 37.03 3.02
N GLU A 24 -17.20 36.51 4.18
CA GLU A 24 -16.76 36.97 5.50
C GLU A 24 -17.59 36.30 6.60
N ALA A 25 -17.00 35.30 7.24
CA ALA A 25 -17.07 35.03 8.64
C ALA A 25 -16.05 33.96 9.03
N ALA A 26 -14.78 34.34 9.07
CA ALA A 26 -13.81 33.57 9.80
C ALA A 26 -14.02 33.77 11.29
N VAL A 27 -14.88 32.97 11.91
CA VAL A 27 -14.90 32.81 13.33
C VAL A 27 -13.73 31.94 13.73
N LYS A 28 -12.69 32.55 14.30
CA LYS A 28 -11.65 31.84 15.04
C LYS A 28 -12.30 31.20 16.28
N THR A 29 -12.58 29.92 16.15
CA THR A 29 -12.81 29.04 17.30
C THR A 29 -11.64 28.10 17.37
N GLU A 30 -10.78 28.25 18.37
CA GLU A 30 -9.80 27.24 18.76
C GLU A 30 -10.58 26.01 19.25
N GLY A 31 -10.81 25.07 18.36
CA GLY A 31 -11.34 23.73 18.62
C GLY A 31 -10.30 22.70 18.23
N PRO A 32 -10.40 21.45 18.71
CA PRO A 32 -9.37 20.44 18.52
C PRO A 32 -9.05 20.27 17.03
N HIS A 33 -7.78 20.14 16.72
CA HIS A 33 -7.18 20.00 15.39
C HIS A 33 -8.09 19.23 14.42
N VAL A 34 -8.90 19.94 13.66
CA VAL A 34 -9.54 19.41 12.46
C VAL A 34 -8.40 19.32 11.43
N LYS A 35 -7.90 18.13 11.17
CA LYS A 35 -7.07 17.86 10.00
C LYS A 35 -7.78 18.51 8.81
N GLU A 36 -7.11 19.38 8.08
CA GLU A 36 -7.62 19.89 6.82
C GLU A 36 -8.01 18.68 5.95
N VAL A 37 -9.30 18.56 5.72
CA VAL A 37 -9.85 17.53 4.82
C VAL A 37 -9.51 17.99 3.42
N GLY A 38 -8.31 17.64 2.95
CA GLY A 38 -7.86 17.94 1.60
C GLY A 38 -8.78 17.27 0.57
N PHE A 39 -8.81 17.81 -0.64
CA PHE A 39 -9.59 17.26 -1.76
C PHE A 39 -9.31 15.76 -2.02
N GLU A 40 -8.11 15.29 -1.64
CA GLU A 40 -7.69 13.89 -1.68
C GLU A 40 -8.50 12.98 -0.74
N SER A 41 -8.92 13.48 0.44
CA SER A 41 -9.71 12.69 1.38
C SER A 41 -11.16 12.52 0.93
N LEU A 42 -11.68 13.42 0.10
CA LEU A 42 -13.00 13.29 -0.51
C LEU A 42 -13.04 12.27 -1.65
N ALA A 43 -11.87 11.91 -2.20
CA ALA A 43 -11.74 10.91 -3.26
C ALA A 43 -11.49 9.50 -2.74
N LYS A 44 -11.37 9.31 -1.42
CA LYS A 44 -11.19 7.99 -0.80
C LYS A 44 -12.53 7.44 -0.32
N SER A 45 -12.78 6.17 -0.63
CA SER A 45 -13.91 5.43 -0.05
C SER A 45 -13.51 4.85 1.32
N ASP A 46 -14.49 4.58 2.20
CA ASP A 46 -14.23 3.89 3.47
C ASP A 46 -13.54 2.54 3.26
N ILE A 47 -13.92 1.84 2.18
CA ILE A 47 -13.27 0.57 1.78
C ILE A 47 -11.81 0.80 1.39
N GLY A 48 -11.50 1.87 0.66
CA GLY A 48 -10.13 2.24 0.30
C GLY A 48 -9.26 2.47 1.52
N VAL A 49 -9.76 3.20 2.52
CA VAL A 49 -9.06 3.43 3.79
C VAL A 49 -8.79 2.13 4.53
N VAL A 50 -9.76 1.22 4.60
CA VAL A 50 -9.59 -0.10 5.22
C VAL A 50 -8.54 -0.93 4.48
N MET A 51 -8.52 -0.91 3.14
CA MET A 51 -7.49 -1.60 2.36
C MET A 51 -6.08 -1.04 2.60
N GLU A 52 -5.93 0.28 2.69
CA GLU A 52 -4.64 0.92 3.04
C GLU A 52 -4.12 0.47 4.40
N ILE A 53 -5.01 0.44 5.40
CA ILE A 53 -4.67 -0.03 6.75
C ILE A 53 -4.23 -1.50 6.70
N HIS A 54 -4.97 -2.37 6.01
CA HIS A 54 -4.62 -3.78 5.91
C HIS A 54 -3.28 -4.01 5.22
N VAL A 55 -2.99 -3.31 4.13
CA VAL A 55 -1.70 -3.40 3.43
C VAL A 55 -0.55 -2.95 4.33
N GLU A 56 -0.72 -1.85 5.05
CA GLU A 56 0.32 -1.32 5.92
C GLU A 56 0.56 -2.23 7.13
N GLU A 57 -0.49 -2.75 7.77
CA GLU A 57 -0.38 -3.70 8.87
C GLU A 57 0.28 -5.01 8.42
N ALA A 58 -0.08 -5.53 7.25
CA ALA A 58 0.57 -6.71 6.68
C ALA A 58 2.08 -6.45 6.45
N ARG A 59 2.46 -5.26 5.95
CA ARG A 59 3.84 -4.86 5.74
C ARG A 59 4.63 -4.81 7.06
N ILE A 60 4.06 -4.20 8.10
CA ILE A 60 4.67 -4.11 9.44
C ILE A 60 4.86 -5.52 10.04
N CYS A 61 3.86 -6.38 9.93
CA CYS A 61 3.94 -7.76 10.40
C CYS A 61 5.03 -8.55 9.68
N LEU A 62 5.13 -8.45 8.36
CA LEU A 62 6.14 -9.16 7.56
C LEU A 62 7.56 -8.63 7.82
N ARG A 63 7.74 -7.32 7.98
CA ARG A 63 8.99 -6.71 8.42
C ARG A 63 9.45 -7.31 9.75
N THR A 64 8.58 -7.28 10.74
CA THR A 64 8.86 -7.85 12.07
C THR A 64 9.17 -9.35 12.01
N LEU A 65 8.44 -10.10 11.16
CA LEU A 65 8.70 -11.53 10.96
C LEU A 65 10.07 -11.77 10.34
N MET A 66 10.46 -11.00 9.34
CA MET A 66 11.78 -11.10 8.69
C MET A 66 12.92 -10.90 9.68
N GLU A 67 12.84 -9.85 10.51
CA GLU A 67 13.82 -9.58 11.58
C GLU A 67 13.94 -10.76 12.56
N LYS A 68 12.77 -11.30 12.99
CA LYS A 68 12.76 -12.46 13.90
C LYS A 68 13.32 -13.72 13.26
N LEU A 69 13.04 -13.94 11.97
CA LEU A 69 13.55 -15.09 11.23
C LEU A 69 15.07 -15.01 11.08
N TYR A 70 15.64 -13.86 10.76
CA TYR A 70 17.09 -13.68 10.71
C TYR A 70 17.77 -13.89 12.06
N LYS A 71 17.17 -13.37 13.14
CA LYS A 71 17.67 -13.61 14.52
C LYS A 71 17.69 -15.11 14.86
N ARG A 72 16.73 -15.88 14.40
CA ARG A 72 16.67 -17.33 14.64
C ARG A 72 17.51 -18.15 13.67
N ASN A 73 17.77 -17.62 12.47
CA ASN A 73 18.45 -18.30 11.38
C ASN A 73 19.66 -17.49 10.86
N PRO A 74 20.68 -17.24 11.70
CA PRO A 74 21.82 -16.41 11.30
C PRO A 74 22.65 -17.03 10.14
N ARG A 75 22.47 -18.33 9.86
CA ARG A 75 23.08 -18.99 8.73
C ARG A 75 22.48 -18.55 7.40
N GLU A 76 21.20 -18.20 7.39
CA GLU A 76 20.53 -17.71 6.16
C GLU A 76 21.03 -16.27 5.85
N LEU A 77 21.20 -15.43 6.88
CA LEU A 77 21.76 -14.10 6.70
C LEU A 77 23.15 -14.12 6.03
N LYS A 78 24.00 -15.11 6.38
CA LYS A 78 25.32 -15.26 5.77
C LYS A 78 25.31 -15.60 4.28
N LYS A 79 24.16 -16.02 3.73
CA LYS A 79 23.97 -16.30 2.30
C LYS A 79 23.46 -15.10 1.53
N SER A 80 23.02 -14.05 2.26
CA SER A 80 22.57 -12.82 1.65
C SER A 80 23.74 -12.01 1.10
N SER A 81 23.45 -11.21 0.06
CA SER A 81 24.37 -10.22 -0.47
C SER A 81 24.57 -9.01 0.46
N PHE A 82 23.72 -8.85 1.47
CA PHE A 82 23.75 -7.76 2.45
C PHE A 82 24.15 -8.30 3.81
N PRO A 83 25.13 -7.68 4.50
CA PRO A 83 25.75 -8.23 5.71
C PRO A 83 24.84 -8.23 6.94
N THR A 84 23.83 -7.35 7.00
CA THR A 84 22.96 -7.20 8.15
C THR A 84 21.50 -7.56 7.86
N ALA A 85 20.79 -7.98 8.91
CA ALA A 85 19.33 -8.22 8.79
C ALA A 85 18.58 -6.92 8.47
N GLU A 86 19.03 -5.80 9.03
CA GLU A 86 18.44 -4.48 8.81
C GLU A 86 18.52 -4.07 7.35
N GLU A 87 19.68 -4.19 6.72
CA GLU A 87 19.85 -3.88 5.29
C GLU A 87 18.98 -4.74 4.37
N ASN A 88 18.82 -6.03 4.68
CA ASN A 88 17.93 -6.91 3.95
C ASN A 88 16.44 -6.54 4.13
N VAL A 89 16.06 -6.15 5.34
CA VAL A 89 14.71 -5.67 5.65
C VAL A 89 14.43 -4.36 4.93
N ASP A 90 15.34 -3.40 5.02
CA ASP A 90 15.17 -2.09 4.36
C ASP A 90 15.13 -2.22 2.84
N ARG A 91 15.94 -3.12 2.27
CA ARG A 91 15.90 -3.41 0.85
C ARG A 91 14.52 -3.88 0.39
N LEU A 92 13.86 -4.74 1.16
CA LEU A 92 12.56 -5.28 0.78
C LEU A 92 11.40 -4.32 1.07
N PHE A 93 11.47 -3.55 2.14
CA PHE A 93 10.32 -2.77 2.62
C PHE A 93 10.43 -1.27 2.36
N GLU A 94 11.64 -0.71 2.28
CA GLU A 94 11.83 0.73 2.14
C GLU A 94 12.37 1.14 0.76
N GLN A 95 13.13 0.26 0.09
CA GLN A 95 13.64 0.58 -1.23
C GLN A 95 12.60 0.33 -2.32
N LYS A 96 12.66 1.12 -3.38
CA LYS A 96 11.79 0.94 -4.55
C LYS A 96 12.28 -0.24 -5.39
N HIS A 97 11.42 -1.20 -5.66
CA HIS A 97 11.70 -2.38 -6.49
C HIS A 97 10.41 -2.86 -7.18
N ASP A 98 10.58 -3.75 -8.15
CA ASP A 98 9.52 -4.37 -8.95
C ASP A 98 9.19 -5.81 -8.51
N TRP A 99 9.61 -6.22 -7.31
CA TRP A 99 9.49 -7.56 -6.73
C TRP A 99 10.34 -8.64 -7.41
N VAL A 100 11.15 -8.28 -8.41
CA VAL A 100 12.04 -9.19 -9.11
C VAL A 100 13.45 -9.07 -8.54
N PHE A 101 13.92 -10.13 -7.89
CA PHE A 101 15.23 -10.19 -7.27
C PHE A 101 16.09 -11.24 -7.97
N PRO A 102 17.31 -10.91 -8.43
CA PRO A 102 18.18 -11.85 -9.14
C PRO A 102 18.49 -13.13 -8.36
N GLU A 103 18.69 -13.02 -7.04
CA GLU A 103 18.97 -14.13 -6.13
C GLU A 103 17.80 -15.11 -5.97
N LEU A 104 16.59 -14.73 -6.42
CA LEU A 104 15.42 -15.59 -6.48
C LEU A 104 15.13 -16.10 -7.91
N ASP A 105 16.07 -15.96 -8.84
CA ASP A 105 15.88 -16.26 -10.26
C ASP A 105 14.64 -15.57 -10.85
N GLY A 106 14.34 -14.37 -10.38
CA GLY A 106 13.14 -13.63 -10.77
C GLY A 106 11.81 -14.23 -10.29
N LYS A 107 11.83 -15.21 -9.40
CA LYS A 107 10.61 -15.81 -8.83
C LYS A 107 9.96 -14.86 -7.85
N ILE A 108 8.62 -14.77 -7.92
CA ILE A 108 7.78 -13.95 -7.07
C ILE A 108 6.64 -14.79 -6.45
N GLY A 109 5.98 -14.28 -5.43
CA GLY A 109 4.81 -14.89 -4.82
C GLY A 109 5.06 -16.35 -4.40
N ILE A 110 4.15 -17.23 -4.79
CA ILE A 110 4.18 -18.66 -4.43
C ILE A 110 5.45 -19.34 -4.87
N ASP A 111 6.02 -18.97 -6.02
CA ASP A 111 7.22 -19.62 -6.54
C ASP A 111 8.47 -19.25 -5.74
N ALA A 112 8.57 -18.01 -5.24
CA ALA A 112 9.60 -17.63 -4.27
C ALA A 112 9.40 -18.35 -2.92
N ILE A 113 8.15 -18.49 -2.43
CA ILE A 113 7.87 -19.28 -1.22
C ILE A 113 8.28 -20.75 -1.41
N ARG A 114 7.97 -21.36 -2.55
CA ARG A 114 8.35 -22.75 -2.86
C ARG A 114 9.86 -22.94 -2.87
N LEU A 115 10.59 -21.95 -3.39
CA LEU A 115 12.06 -21.98 -3.41
C LEU A 115 12.65 -22.16 -2.01
N THR A 116 12.04 -21.55 -1.00
CA THR A 116 12.44 -21.67 0.41
C THR A 116 12.50 -23.13 0.89
N PHE A 117 11.58 -23.97 0.41
CA PHE A 117 11.46 -25.38 0.81
C PHE A 117 12.20 -26.34 -0.12
N THR A 118 12.86 -25.85 -1.16
CA THR A 118 13.63 -26.67 -2.09
C THR A 118 14.98 -27.04 -1.49
N ASN A 119 15.33 -28.33 -1.48
CA ASN A 119 16.59 -28.81 -0.88
C ASN A 119 17.83 -28.24 -1.55
N ASP A 120 17.80 -28.06 -2.87
CA ASP A 120 18.92 -27.60 -3.68
C ASP A 120 19.11 -26.08 -3.67
N TYR A 121 18.17 -25.33 -3.11
CA TYR A 121 18.30 -23.90 -3.01
C TYR A 121 19.40 -23.51 -2.02
N LYS A 122 20.43 -22.81 -2.51
CA LYS A 122 21.61 -22.42 -1.73
C LYS A 122 21.58 -20.97 -1.25
N GLY A 123 20.59 -20.18 -1.72
CA GLY A 123 20.43 -18.78 -1.35
C GLY A 123 19.79 -18.59 0.03
N ASP A 124 19.52 -17.33 0.35
CA ASP A 124 18.87 -16.91 1.59
C ASP A 124 17.38 -17.29 1.60
N ARG A 125 17.03 -18.29 2.41
CA ARG A 125 15.65 -18.79 2.53
C ARG A 125 14.75 -17.83 3.28
N VAL A 126 15.28 -17.01 4.18
CA VAL A 126 14.48 -15.98 4.88
C VAL A 126 14.05 -14.92 3.89
N PHE A 127 15.00 -14.42 3.08
CA PHE A 127 14.68 -13.45 2.03
C PHE A 127 13.67 -14.01 1.03
N ALA A 128 13.90 -15.24 0.52
CA ALA A 128 12.98 -15.88 -0.42
C ALA A 128 11.56 -16.04 0.14
N PHE A 129 11.43 -16.44 1.40
CA PHE A 129 10.15 -16.62 2.05
C PHE A 129 9.38 -15.33 2.21
N ILE A 130 10.04 -14.30 2.80
CA ILE A 130 9.38 -13.02 3.08
C ILE A 130 9.10 -12.24 1.81
N SER A 131 10.03 -12.23 0.84
CA SER A 131 9.81 -11.63 -0.47
C SER A 131 8.62 -12.28 -1.20
N GLY A 132 8.53 -13.61 -1.14
CA GLY A 132 7.41 -14.35 -1.73
C GLY A 132 6.08 -14.03 -1.06
N LEU A 133 6.02 -13.99 0.28
CA LEU A 133 4.81 -13.59 1.01
C LEU A 133 4.42 -12.15 0.69
N SER A 134 5.39 -11.22 0.74
CA SER A 134 5.14 -9.80 0.51
C SER A 134 4.62 -9.54 -0.90
N SER A 135 5.27 -10.10 -1.93
CA SER A 135 4.84 -9.94 -3.32
C SER A 135 3.47 -10.57 -3.59
N MET A 136 3.16 -11.72 -2.97
CA MET A 136 1.86 -12.37 -3.09
C MET A 136 0.74 -11.52 -2.45
N ILE A 137 0.97 -10.98 -1.25
CA ILE A 137 0.02 -10.10 -0.59
C ILE A 137 -0.17 -8.83 -1.41
N MET A 138 0.91 -8.17 -1.84
CA MET A 138 0.82 -6.96 -2.65
C MET A 138 0.10 -7.21 -3.99
N ALA A 139 0.30 -8.38 -4.61
CA ALA A 139 -0.44 -8.76 -5.82
C ALA A 139 -1.95 -8.84 -5.58
N SER A 140 -2.40 -9.33 -4.42
CA SER A 140 -3.83 -9.39 -4.08
C SER A 140 -4.49 -8.02 -3.92
N TYR A 141 -3.68 -6.98 -3.70
CA TYR A 141 -4.07 -5.57 -3.66
C TYR A 141 -3.67 -4.81 -4.94
N GLY A 142 -3.33 -5.52 -6.03
CA GLY A 142 -2.93 -4.90 -7.30
C GLY A 142 -1.63 -4.10 -7.22
N TYR A 143 -0.73 -4.42 -6.28
CA TYR A 143 0.52 -3.71 -5.98
C TYR A 143 0.32 -2.25 -5.56
N LYS A 144 -0.88 -1.89 -5.08
CA LYS A 144 -1.23 -0.55 -4.62
C LYS A 144 -1.01 -0.42 -3.11
N ARG A 145 -0.62 0.78 -2.68
CA ARG A 145 -0.58 1.19 -1.27
C ARG A 145 -1.61 2.26 -0.94
N GLU A 146 -2.12 2.93 -1.97
CA GLU A 146 -3.17 3.95 -1.88
C GLU A 146 -4.34 3.51 -2.73
N PHE A 147 -5.55 3.71 -2.18
CA PHE A 147 -6.79 3.29 -2.83
C PHE A 147 -7.75 4.48 -2.92
N PHE A 148 -8.28 4.69 -4.11
CA PHE A 148 -9.23 5.75 -4.42
C PHE A 148 -10.63 5.18 -4.63
N LEU A 149 -11.60 6.07 -4.85
CA LEU A 149 -13.04 5.75 -4.90
C LEU A 149 -13.41 4.57 -5.82
N PHE A 150 -12.69 4.38 -6.91
CA PHE A 150 -12.95 3.32 -7.89
C PHE A 150 -12.01 2.12 -7.77
N ASP A 151 -11.11 2.13 -6.80
CA ASP A 151 -10.22 1.01 -6.56
C ASP A 151 -10.93 -0.07 -5.75
N SER A 152 -10.73 -1.32 -6.15
CA SER A 152 -11.23 -2.49 -5.44
C SER A 152 -10.17 -3.58 -5.42
N ALA A 153 -10.16 -4.35 -4.34
CA ALA A 153 -9.41 -5.60 -4.30
C ALA A 153 -10.30 -6.73 -4.78
N GLU A 154 -9.75 -7.62 -5.60
CA GLU A 154 -10.47 -8.82 -6.05
C GLU A 154 -10.60 -9.81 -4.87
N PRO A 155 -11.83 -10.13 -4.41
CA PRO A 155 -12.01 -10.98 -3.23
C PRO A 155 -11.37 -12.37 -3.37
N GLN A 156 -11.36 -12.92 -4.58
CA GLN A 156 -10.75 -14.22 -4.85
C GLN A 156 -9.22 -14.17 -4.67
N ASN A 157 -8.57 -13.09 -5.04
CA ASN A 157 -7.13 -12.93 -4.86
C ASN A 157 -6.76 -12.80 -3.38
N LEU A 158 -7.56 -12.09 -2.58
CA LEU A 158 -7.40 -12.00 -1.13
C LEU A 158 -7.57 -13.37 -0.48
N TYR A 159 -8.62 -14.12 -0.84
CA TYR A 159 -8.85 -15.47 -0.35
C TYR A 159 -7.68 -16.41 -0.68
N ASN A 160 -7.23 -16.40 -1.94
CA ASN A 160 -6.12 -17.23 -2.39
C ASN A 160 -4.82 -16.88 -1.65
N SER A 161 -4.56 -15.61 -1.44
CA SER A 161 -3.40 -15.13 -0.68
C SER A 161 -3.44 -15.63 0.76
N ALA A 162 -4.56 -15.47 1.45
CA ALA A 162 -4.75 -15.97 2.83
C ALA A 162 -4.54 -17.48 2.91
N ARG A 163 -5.12 -18.25 1.99
CA ARG A 163 -4.98 -19.70 1.95
C ARG A 163 -3.53 -20.15 1.71
N ASN A 164 -2.81 -19.45 0.85
CA ASN A 164 -1.39 -19.76 0.60
C ASN A 164 -0.51 -19.41 1.80
N ILE A 165 -0.83 -18.37 2.57
CA ILE A 165 -0.16 -18.03 3.83
C ILE A 165 -0.34 -19.18 4.84
N GLU A 166 -1.56 -19.68 5.03
CA GLU A 166 -1.81 -20.83 5.90
C GLU A 166 -0.94 -22.03 5.53
N ILE A 167 -0.88 -22.39 4.25
CA ILE A 167 -0.07 -23.49 3.75
C ILE A 167 1.44 -23.24 4.00
N ALA A 168 1.90 -22.02 3.78
CA ALA A 168 3.29 -21.65 4.00
C ALA A 168 3.68 -21.74 5.48
N VAL A 169 2.82 -21.25 6.37
CA VAL A 169 3.01 -21.33 7.83
C VAL A 169 3.02 -22.79 8.31
N TRP A 170 2.08 -23.61 7.79
CA TRP A 170 2.06 -25.03 8.12
C TRP A 170 3.36 -25.73 7.73
N LYS A 171 3.88 -25.44 6.53
CA LYS A 171 5.18 -26.01 6.06
C LYS A 171 6.39 -25.55 6.87
N LEU A 172 6.34 -24.37 7.50
CA LEU A 172 7.43 -23.94 8.39
C LEU A 172 7.46 -24.69 9.72
N GLY A 173 6.31 -25.22 10.13
CA GLY A 173 6.18 -25.94 11.41
C GLY A 173 6.42 -27.46 11.31
N HIS A 174 6.54 -28.01 10.09
CA HIS A 174 6.68 -29.44 9.80
C HIS A 174 7.87 -29.72 8.90
#